data_032e3d3c9b02f5b830e698540c5f987c
#
_entry.id   032e3d3c9b02f5b830e698540c5f987c
#
_cell.length_a   1.000
_cell.length_b   1.000
_cell.length_c   1.000
_cell.angle_alpha   90.00
_cell.angle_beta   90.00
_cell.angle_gamma   90.00
#
_symmetry.space_group_name_H-M   'P 1'
#
loop_
_entity.id
_entity.type
_entity.pdbx_description
1 polymer ?
#
loop_
_entity_poly.entity_id
_entity_poly.type
_entity_poly.pdbx_seq_one_letter_code
_entity_poly.pdbx_strand_id
1 'polypeptide(L)'
;MPAHNVTPPPGAGAGTRVGQGRQGAARSPSGSISVVTTEQGLPVALKIDPRELKKSPQHLANEILALCRLSGMRAQVAHRREMQAQGVDSPTIEIMGLATESDVVNTEERIFGDEDMPDSWMRSV
;
A
#
# COMPACT_ATOMS: atom_id res chain seq x y z
N MET A 1 13.07 35.43 4.26
CA MET A 1 12.95 34.88 4.19
C MET A 1 12.60 34.32 4.23
N PRO A 2 12.40 34.27 4.30
CA PRO A 2 11.93 33.38 4.29
C PRO A 2 11.48 32.57 4.35
N ALA A 3 11.41 32.48 4.22
CA ALA A 3 10.98 31.57 4.16
C ALA A 3 10.68 30.84 4.23
N HIS A 4 10.77 30.85 4.26
CA HIS A 4 10.55 29.89 4.29
C HIS A 4 10.32 29.16 4.28
N ASN A 5 10.48 29.39 4.12
CA ASN A 5 10.42 28.49 4.07
C ASN A 5 10.30 27.80 4.32
N VAL A 6 10.29 28.11 4.26
CA VAL A 6 10.29 27.26 4.47
C VAL A 6 9.98 26.41 4.79
N THR A 7 9.76 26.49 4.65
CA THR A 7 9.53 25.62 4.86
C THR A 7 9.21 24.82 4.92
N PRO A 8 9.21 24.64 4.86
CA PRO A 8 8.89 23.72 4.79
C PRO A 8 8.52 23.14 4.99
N PRO A 9 8.37 23.07 4.96
CA PRO A 9 7.94 22.46 5.14
C PRO A 9 7.59 21.84 5.55
N PRO A 10 7.42 22.10 5.67
CA PRO A 10 7.11 21.37 6.21
C PRO A 10 6.81 20.34 6.10
N GLY A 11 6.30 20.50 6.08
CA GLY A 11 5.81 19.37 6.04
C GLY A 11 6.60 18.55 5.74
N ALA A 12 6.73 19.07 5.24
CA ALA A 12 7.53 18.44 4.82
C ALA A 12 8.20 17.81 5.78
N GLY A 13 8.41 18.10 6.19
CA GLY A 13 9.18 17.40 6.75
C GLY A 13 8.89 16.75 7.85
N ALA A 14 8.54 17.31 8.53
CA ALA A 14 8.37 16.90 9.68
C ALA A 14 7.83 15.67 9.98
N GLY A 15 6.72 15.67 10.23
CA GLY A 15 6.11 14.56 10.66
C GLY A 15 6.38 13.48 9.81
N THR A 16 6.69 13.87 8.72
CA THR A 16 6.92 12.89 7.81
C THR A 16 8.03 12.05 8.17
N ARG A 17 8.86 12.50 9.02
CA ARG A 17 9.90 11.73 9.33
C ARG A 17 9.57 10.39 9.74
N VAL A 18 8.57 10.21 10.47
CA VAL A 18 8.17 8.95 10.93
C VAL A 18 7.75 8.11 9.79
N GLY A 19 7.08 8.63 8.89
CA GLY A 19 6.58 7.88 7.80
C GLY A 19 7.49 7.88 6.65
N GLN A 20 8.66 8.44 6.83
CA GLN A 20 9.42 8.57 5.77
C GLN A 20 10.12 7.46 5.31
N GLY A 21 10.19 6.43 5.90
CA GLY A 21 10.80 5.32 5.39
C GLY A 21 10.24 5.05 4.06
N ARG A 22 10.13 3.88 3.64
CA ARG A 22 9.57 3.56 2.35
C ARG A 22 8.08 3.60 2.44
N GLN A 23 7.49 4.11 1.42
CA GLN A 23 6.05 4.16 1.34
C GLN A 23 5.61 3.36 0.14
N GLY A 24 4.43 2.83 0.21
CA GLY A 24 3.82 2.13 -0.91
C GLY A 24 2.50 2.78 -1.25
N ALA A 25 1.93 2.36 -2.34
CA ALA A 25 0.64 2.87 -2.78
C ALA A 25 -0.17 1.76 -3.40
N ALA A 26 -1.49 1.87 -3.32
CA ALA A 26 -2.38 0.93 -3.96
C ALA A 26 -3.69 1.62 -4.26
N ARG A 27 -4.38 1.17 -5.31
CA ARG A 27 -5.64 1.76 -5.72
C ARG A 27 -6.59 0.64 -6.07
N SER A 28 -7.87 0.88 -5.88
CA SER A 28 -8.89 -0.06 -6.31
C SER A 28 -8.89 -0.09 -7.85
N PRO A 29 -9.45 -1.11 -8.47
CA PRO A 29 -9.44 -1.22 -9.93
C PRO A 29 -10.05 -0.02 -10.63
N SER A 30 -11.10 0.56 -10.06
CA SER A 30 -11.72 1.73 -10.66
C SER A 30 -10.97 3.01 -10.32
N GLY A 31 -10.03 2.95 -9.41
CA GLY A 31 -9.32 4.13 -8.97
C GLY A 31 -10.09 4.96 -7.97
N SER A 32 -11.24 4.48 -7.52
CA SER A 32 -12.09 5.26 -6.62
C SER A 32 -11.58 5.27 -5.18
N ILE A 33 -10.68 4.37 -4.84
CA ILE A 33 -10.03 4.37 -3.54
C ILE A 33 -8.54 4.30 -3.79
N SER A 34 -7.78 5.20 -3.17
CA SER A 34 -6.32 5.20 -3.28
C SER A 34 -5.75 5.31 -1.89
N VAL A 35 -4.69 4.59 -1.61
CA VAL A 35 -4.02 4.66 -0.32
C VAL A 35 -2.53 4.80 -0.52
N VAL A 36 -1.88 5.48 0.41
CA VAL A 36 -0.43 5.49 0.51
C VAL A 36 -0.14 5.07 1.94
N THR A 37 0.75 4.11 2.12
CA THR A 37 1.01 3.58 3.46
C THR A 37 2.50 3.47 3.73
N THR A 38 2.83 3.20 4.96
CA THR A 38 4.18 2.84 5.34
C THR A 38 4.39 1.37 4.97
N GLU A 39 5.58 0.84 5.24
CA GLU A 39 5.86 -0.58 5.01
C GLU A 39 5.00 -1.47 5.87
N GLN A 40 4.55 -0.97 7.01
CA GLN A 40 3.72 -1.76 7.89
C GLN A 40 2.25 -1.70 7.50
N GLY A 41 1.94 -1.00 6.42
CA GLY A 41 0.56 -0.89 5.99
C GLY A 41 -0.24 0.18 6.71
N LEU A 42 0.44 1.07 7.43
CA LEU A 42 -0.26 2.15 8.11
C LEU A 42 -0.54 3.27 7.14
N PRO A 43 -1.79 3.69 7.00
CA PRO A 43 -2.13 4.70 6.00
C PRO A 43 -1.58 6.08 6.37
N VAL A 44 -0.95 6.73 5.40
CA VAL A 44 -0.51 8.10 5.55
C VAL A 44 -1.32 9.01 4.63
N ALA A 45 -2.01 8.46 3.67
CA ALA A 45 -2.91 9.23 2.82
C ALA A 45 -4.01 8.31 2.29
N LEU A 46 -5.21 8.82 2.21
CA LEU A 46 -6.35 8.04 1.76
C LEU A 46 -7.24 8.94 0.94
N LYS A 47 -7.67 8.46 -0.24
CA LYS A 47 -8.57 9.20 -1.06
C LYS A 47 -9.70 8.30 -1.43
N ILE A 48 -10.91 8.73 -1.20
CA ILE A 48 -12.09 7.94 -1.48
C ILE A 48 -13.04 8.77 -2.30
N ASP A 49 -13.46 8.25 -3.44
CA ASP A 49 -14.48 8.89 -4.25
C ASP A 49 -15.80 8.81 -3.47
N PRO A 50 -16.56 9.89 -3.39
CA PRO A 50 -17.82 9.87 -2.64
C PRO A 50 -18.77 8.76 -3.03
N ARG A 51 -18.70 8.24 -4.24
CA ARG A 51 -19.56 7.15 -4.67
C ARG A 51 -19.32 5.90 -3.86
N GLU A 52 -18.10 5.74 -3.31
CA GLU A 52 -17.79 4.57 -2.50
C GLU A 52 -18.54 4.59 -1.18
N LEU A 53 -18.96 5.78 -0.74
CA LEU A 53 -19.65 5.89 0.53
C LEU A 53 -21.05 5.30 0.49
N LYS A 54 -21.51 4.89 -0.69
CA LYS A 54 -22.80 4.24 -0.78
C LYS A 54 -22.70 2.76 -0.44
N LYS A 55 -21.50 2.22 -0.40
CA LYS A 55 -21.30 0.83 -0.04
C LYS A 55 -21.49 0.68 1.46
N SER A 56 -21.72 -0.54 1.90
CA SER A 56 -21.83 -0.76 3.32
C SER A 56 -20.52 -0.42 4.00
N PRO A 57 -20.55 0.10 5.21
CA PRO A 57 -19.30 0.45 5.91
C PRO A 57 -18.36 -0.75 6.05
N GLN A 58 -18.92 -1.94 6.26
CA GLN A 58 -18.11 -3.13 6.40
C GLN A 58 -17.36 -3.43 5.11
N HIS A 59 -18.04 -3.35 3.99
CA HIS A 59 -17.43 -3.63 2.70
C HIS A 59 -16.34 -2.60 2.41
N LEU A 60 -16.61 -1.34 2.65
CA LEU A 60 -15.66 -0.28 2.41
C LEU A 60 -14.43 -0.45 3.30
N ALA A 61 -14.63 -0.78 4.57
CA ALA A 61 -13.52 -1.00 5.49
C ALA A 61 -12.63 -2.15 5.03
N ASN A 62 -13.25 -3.24 4.60
CA ASN A 62 -12.50 -4.41 4.15
C ASN A 62 -11.66 -4.07 2.91
N GLU A 63 -12.24 -3.28 2.04
CA GLU A 63 -11.56 -2.88 0.81
C GLU A 63 -10.36 -1.99 1.13
N ILE A 64 -10.54 -1.03 2.01
CA ILE A 64 -9.46 -0.13 2.40
C ILE A 64 -8.34 -0.90 3.09
N LEU A 65 -8.70 -1.82 3.98
CA LEU A 65 -7.69 -2.62 4.68
C LEU A 65 -6.89 -3.49 3.72
N ALA A 66 -7.56 -4.06 2.73
CA ALA A 66 -6.88 -4.89 1.74
C ALA A 66 -5.90 -4.05 0.92
N LEU A 67 -6.29 -2.84 0.55
CA LEU A 67 -5.41 -1.96 -0.20
C LEU A 67 -4.23 -1.50 0.65
N CYS A 68 -4.46 -1.25 1.93
CA CYS A 68 -3.36 -0.86 2.83
C CYS A 68 -2.35 -1.98 2.98
N ARG A 69 -2.83 -3.22 3.06
CA ARG A 69 -1.94 -4.36 3.16
C ARG A 69 -1.11 -4.50 1.89
N LEU A 70 -1.74 -4.38 0.74
CA LEU A 70 -1.05 -4.46 -0.53
C LEU A 70 -0.01 -3.35 -0.67
N SER A 71 -0.39 -2.14 -0.29
CA SER A 71 0.49 -0.99 -0.35
C SER A 71 1.74 -1.21 0.51
N GLY A 72 1.54 -1.73 1.73
CA GLY A 72 2.66 -2.02 2.64
C GLY A 72 3.59 -3.06 2.05
N MET A 73 3.02 -4.10 1.42
CA MET A 73 3.83 -5.14 0.81
C MET A 73 4.64 -4.60 -0.36
N ARG A 74 4.08 -3.69 -1.13
CA ARG A 74 4.82 -3.07 -2.24
C ARG A 74 5.99 -2.26 -1.70
N ALA A 75 5.81 -1.57 -0.59
CA ALA A 75 6.89 -0.83 0.05
C ALA A 75 7.99 -1.76 0.53
N GLN A 76 7.60 -2.93 1.04
CA GLN A 76 8.57 -3.92 1.50
C GLN A 76 9.37 -4.51 0.35
N VAL A 77 8.72 -4.72 -0.79
CA VAL A 77 9.42 -5.21 -1.97
C VAL A 77 10.46 -4.17 -2.42
N ALA A 78 10.08 -2.90 -2.41
CA ALA A 78 11.01 -1.85 -2.79
C ALA A 78 12.19 -1.79 -1.82
N HIS A 79 11.93 -2.00 -0.53
CA HIS A 79 12.96 -2.03 0.49
C HIS A 79 13.91 -3.21 0.24
N ARG A 80 13.35 -4.36 -0.09
CA ARG A 80 14.14 -5.55 -0.37
C ARG A 80 15.07 -5.30 -1.58
N ARG A 81 14.52 -4.69 -2.63
CA ARG A 81 15.33 -4.38 -3.81
C ARG A 81 16.44 -3.41 -3.50
N GLU A 82 16.14 -2.44 -2.65
CA GLU A 82 17.12 -1.46 -2.29
C GLU A 82 18.27 -2.08 -1.52
N MET A 83 17.97 -2.99 -0.62
CA MET A 83 19.01 -3.67 0.13
C MET A 83 19.86 -4.55 -0.78
N GLN A 84 19.21 -5.22 -1.74
CA GLN A 84 19.95 -6.03 -2.70
C GLN A 84 20.89 -5.15 -3.52
N ALA A 85 20.43 -3.97 -3.90
CA ALA A 85 21.27 -3.04 -4.67
C ALA A 85 22.43 -2.52 -3.84
N GLN A 86 22.29 -2.48 -2.53
CA GLN A 86 23.34 -2.02 -1.66
C GLN A 86 24.29 -3.15 -1.27
N GLY A 87 24.05 -4.35 -1.77
CA GLY A 87 24.95 -5.46 -1.49
C GLY A 87 24.66 -6.23 -0.22
N VAL A 88 23.50 -6.02 0.37
CA VAL A 88 23.14 -6.80 1.56
C VAL A 88 22.91 -8.24 1.12
N ASP A 89 23.48 -9.19 1.84
CA ASP A 89 23.41 -10.58 1.43
C ASP A 89 22.02 -11.18 1.66
N SER A 90 21.71 -12.20 0.90
CA SER A 90 20.39 -12.80 0.93
C SER A 90 19.97 -13.34 2.32
N PRO A 91 20.84 -14.02 3.05
CA PRO A 91 20.43 -14.48 4.37
C PRO A 91 19.97 -13.34 5.31
N THR A 92 20.65 -12.20 5.22
CA THR A 92 20.28 -11.07 6.05
C THR A 92 18.91 -10.53 5.65
N ILE A 93 18.67 -10.45 4.34
CA ILE A 93 17.39 -9.97 3.84
C ILE A 93 16.27 -10.92 4.27
N GLU A 94 16.52 -12.22 4.20
CA GLU A 94 15.53 -13.21 4.57
C GLU A 94 15.10 -13.09 6.03
N ILE A 95 16.04 -12.78 6.90
CA ILE A 95 15.73 -12.64 8.31
C ILE A 95 14.75 -11.51 8.55
N MET A 96 14.75 -10.50 7.71
CA MET A 96 13.86 -9.36 7.90
C MET A 96 12.41 -9.68 7.57
N GLY A 97 12.17 -10.78 6.88
CA GLY A 97 10.80 -11.21 6.61
C GLY A 97 9.99 -10.26 5.72
N LEU A 98 10.67 -9.52 4.88
CA LEU A 98 9.97 -8.58 4.00
C LEU A 98 9.24 -9.33 2.89
N ALA A 99 8.15 -8.76 2.42
CA ALA A 99 7.38 -9.37 1.34
C ALA A 99 8.23 -9.52 0.09
N THR A 100 7.93 -10.56 -0.68
CA THR A 100 8.59 -10.79 -1.95
C THR A 100 7.66 -10.35 -3.07
N GLU A 101 8.17 -10.31 -4.29
CA GLU A 101 7.35 -9.97 -5.45
C GLU A 101 6.26 -11.00 -5.66
N SER A 102 6.52 -12.26 -5.35
CA SER A 102 5.52 -13.30 -5.44
C SER A 102 4.40 -13.03 -4.47
N ASP A 103 4.72 -12.57 -3.27
CA ASP A 103 3.71 -12.26 -2.27
C ASP A 103 2.80 -11.14 -2.76
N VAL A 104 3.37 -10.14 -3.43
CA VAL A 104 2.60 -9.03 -3.97
C VAL A 104 1.67 -9.54 -5.08
N VAL A 105 2.19 -10.34 -5.99
CA VAL A 105 1.38 -10.87 -7.08
C VAL A 105 0.22 -11.70 -6.55
N ASN A 106 0.50 -12.56 -5.58
CA ASN A 106 -0.54 -13.40 -5.01
C ASN A 106 -1.61 -12.58 -4.30
N THR A 107 -1.18 -11.51 -3.63
CA THR A 107 -2.13 -10.64 -2.94
C THR A 107 -2.96 -9.84 -3.94
N GLU A 108 -2.34 -9.38 -5.01
CA GLU A 108 -3.07 -8.67 -6.06
C GLU A 108 -4.14 -9.56 -6.67
N GLU A 109 -3.80 -10.81 -6.93
CA GLU A 109 -4.76 -11.74 -7.49
C GLU A 109 -5.90 -12.00 -6.54
N ARG A 110 -5.60 -12.09 -5.25
CA ARG A 110 -6.64 -12.34 -4.28
C ARG A 110 -7.57 -11.14 -4.15
N ILE A 111 -7.03 -9.92 -4.21
CA ILE A 111 -7.83 -8.73 -4.06
C ILE A 111 -8.54 -8.35 -5.34
N PHE A 112 -7.81 -8.31 -6.45
CA PHE A 112 -8.35 -7.79 -7.69
C PHE A 112 -8.92 -8.88 -8.58
N GLY A 113 -8.40 -10.07 -8.48
CA GLY A 113 -8.87 -11.18 -9.28
C GLY A 113 -10.33 -11.48 -9.04
N ASP A 114 -10.76 -11.34 -7.78
CA ASP A 114 -12.14 -11.60 -7.46
C ASP A 114 -13.05 -10.67 -8.21
N GLU A 115 -12.60 -9.48 -8.50
CA GLU A 115 -13.42 -8.51 -9.20
C GLU A 115 -13.54 -8.85 -10.66
N ASP A 116 -12.60 -9.59 -11.20
CA ASP A 116 -12.63 -9.97 -12.57
C ASP A 116 -13.44 -11.22 -12.78
N MET A 117 -13.79 -11.92 -11.75
CA MET A 117 -14.54 -13.14 -11.85
C MET A 117 -16.01 -12.89 -11.75
N PRO A 118 -16.81 -13.55 -12.60
CA PRO A 118 -18.24 -13.38 -12.52
C PRO A 118 -18.74 -13.88 -11.18
N ASP A 119 -19.66 -13.17 -10.59
CA ASP A 119 -20.23 -13.59 -9.34
C ASP A 119 -20.84 -14.96 -9.45
N SER A 120 -21.40 -15.27 -10.60
CA SER A 120 -22.03 -16.57 -10.77
C SER A 120 -21.01 -17.69 -10.60
N TRP A 121 -19.78 -17.45 -10.97
CA TRP A 121 -18.76 -18.46 -10.82
C TRP A 121 -18.56 -18.76 -9.36
N MET A 122 -18.55 -17.74 -8.54
CA MET A 122 -18.36 -17.92 -7.11
C MET A 122 -19.55 -18.61 -6.51
N ARG A 123 -20.72 -18.23 -6.92
CA ARG A 123 -21.89 -18.80 -6.30
C ARG A 123 -22.20 -20.21 -6.72
N SER A 124 -21.69 -20.62 -7.84
CA SER A 124 -21.97 -21.96 -8.28
C SER A 124 -21.09 -22.96 -7.57
N VAL A 125 -20.23 -22.48 -6.78
CA VAL A 125 -19.40 -23.35 -5.97
C VAL A 125 -20.04 -23.64 -4.60
#